data_29c012aa9dee7f1ab8a36470573792e2
#
_entry.id   29c012aa9dee7f1ab8a36470573792e2
#
_cell.length_a   1.000
_cell.length_b   1.000
_cell.length_c   1.000
_cell.angle_alpha   90.00
_cell.angle_beta   90.00
_cell.angle_gamma   90.00
#
_symmetry.space_group_name_H-M   'P 1'
#
loop_
_entity.id
_entity.type
_entity.pdbx_description
1 polymer ?
#
loop_
_entity_poly.entity_id
_entity_poly.type
_entity_poly.pdbx_seq_one_letter_code
_entity_poly.pdbx_strand_id
1 'polypeptide(L)'
;MTPFRSQMEREAWRKVEDLPEFSRKTLVAKGTNDNTARDFIKRWVQGGRIDEVRIEGTLRWYAPKGAEPVDHDLPAPAKDRSPEANMWRAMRQLRSDFSALDIAEHATTPDVAVTEVQARKYCRQLLKAGYLAVHQTAIHRVRPAKYRLVINTGPRAPVIKRVVGVLDQNEDKFLPLDPGVS
;
A
#
# COMPACT_ATOMS: atom_id res chain seq x y z
N MET A 1 -20.78 18.13 4.57
CA MET A 1 -19.99 17.42 3.53
C MET A 1 -20.61 17.70 2.17
N THR A 2 -19.81 18.15 1.22
CA THR A 2 -20.29 18.43 -0.15
C THR A 2 -20.67 17.12 -0.86
N PRO A 3 -21.83 17.02 -1.56
CA PRO A 3 -22.22 15.80 -2.24
C PRO A 3 -21.27 15.48 -3.41
N PHE A 4 -21.14 14.20 -3.75
CA PHE A 4 -20.39 13.78 -4.96
C PHE A 4 -21.10 14.26 -6.22
N ARG A 5 -20.37 14.77 -7.18
CA ARG A 5 -20.92 15.29 -8.44
C ARG A 5 -21.16 14.21 -9.48
N SER A 6 -20.51 13.05 -9.35
CA SER A 6 -20.64 11.95 -10.31
C SER A 6 -20.51 10.59 -9.64
N GLN A 7 -21.00 9.54 -10.33
CA GLN A 7 -20.81 8.17 -9.90
C GLN A 7 -19.32 7.80 -9.87
N MET A 8 -18.56 8.24 -10.88
CA MET A 8 -17.10 8.03 -10.96
C MET A 8 -16.37 8.61 -9.74
N GLU A 9 -16.78 9.79 -9.26
CA GLU A 9 -16.19 10.39 -8.06
C GLU A 9 -16.51 9.57 -6.80
N ARG A 10 -17.74 9.05 -6.69
CA ARG A 10 -18.17 8.18 -5.60
C ARG A 10 -17.39 6.85 -5.60
N GLU A 11 -17.19 6.26 -6.76
CA GLU A 11 -16.38 5.04 -6.91
C GLU A 11 -14.91 5.27 -6.57
N ALA A 12 -14.35 6.40 -6.99
CA ALA A 12 -12.99 6.78 -6.62
C ALA A 12 -12.85 6.99 -5.10
N TRP A 13 -13.86 7.58 -4.46
CA TRP A 13 -13.90 7.75 -3.01
C TRP A 13 -13.88 6.42 -2.26
N ARG A 14 -14.75 5.47 -2.63
CA ARG A 14 -14.81 4.13 -2.02
C ARG A 14 -13.47 3.39 -2.04
N LYS A 15 -12.59 3.70 -2.98
CA LYS A 15 -11.26 3.09 -3.09
C LYS A 15 -10.26 3.60 -2.04
N VAL A 16 -10.55 4.74 -1.39
CA VAL A 16 -9.61 5.41 -0.49
C VAL A 16 -10.22 5.81 0.86
N GLU A 17 -11.54 5.74 1.04
CA GLU A 17 -12.23 6.16 2.27
C GLU A 17 -11.80 5.41 3.52
N ASP A 18 -11.41 4.13 3.38
CA ASP A 18 -10.96 3.28 4.49
C ASP A 18 -9.43 3.31 4.67
N LEU A 19 -8.71 4.07 3.84
CA LEU A 19 -7.27 4.19 3.98
C LEU A 19 -6.93 5.26 5.02
N PRO A 20 -5.95 5.00 5.90
CA PRO A 20 -5.51 5.99 6.88
C PRO A 20 -4.95 7.24 6.20
N GLU A 21 -4.25 7.05 5.08
CA GLU A 21 -3.81 8.13 4.19
C GLU A 21 -3.63 7.63 2.75
N PHE A 22 -3.73 8.53 1.81
CA PHE A 22 -3.53 8.25 0.39
C PHE A 22 -2.93 9.45 -0.35
N SER A 23 -2.43 9.20 -1.53
CA SER A 23 -1.91 10.22 -2.44
C SER A 23 -2.62 10.19 -3.79
N ARG A 24 -2.36 11.18 -4.65
CA ARG A 24 -2.84 11.12 -6.04
C ARG A 24 -2.41 9.83 -6.75
N LYS A 25 -1.17 9.39 -6.50
CA LYS A 25 -0.67 8.12 -7.08
C LYS A 25 -1.43 6.90 -6.62
N THR A 26 -1.95 6.90 -5.39
CA THR A 26 -2.81 5.83 -4.87
C THR A 26 -4.10 5.71 -5.69
N LEU A 27 -4.76 6.83 -6.00
CA LEU A 27 -5.95 6.85 -6.85
C LEU A 27 -5.67 6.36 -8.27
N VAL A 28 -4.55 6.80 -8.84
CA VAL A 28 -4.11 6.37 -10.18
C VAL A 28 -3.83 4.87 -10.21
N ALA A 29 -3.11 4.35 -9.21
CA ALA A 29 -2.84 2.91 -9.08
C ALA A 29 -4.12 2.06 -8.92
N LYS A 30 -5.17 2.65 -8.35
CA LYS A 30 -6.51 2.04 -8.23
C LYS A 30 -7.41 2.30 -9.44
N GLY A 31 -6.84 2.75 -10.57
CA GLY A 31 -7.52 2.87 -11.86
C GLY A 31 -8.25 4.20 -12.11
N THR A 32 -7.92 5.25 -11.38
CA THR A 32 -8.43 6.60 -11.67
C THR A 32 -7.43 7.33 -12.59
N ASN A 33 -7.91 8.03 -13.62
CA ASN A 33 -7.03 8.84 -14.47
C ASN A 33 -6.35 9.95 -13.66
N ASP A 34 -5.10 10.29 -13.98
CA ASP A 34 -4.27 11.22 -13.19
C ASP A 34 -4.88 12.62 -13.08
N ASN A 35 -5.39 13.18 -14.18
CA ASN A 35 -6.05 14.49 -14.17
C ASN A 35 -7.34 14.45 -13.33
N THR A 36 -8.14 13.40 -13.51
CA THR A 36 -9.37 13.17 -12.75
C THR A 36 -9.08 13.00 -11.26
N ALA A 37 -8.03 12.27 -10.89
CA ALA A 37 -7.59 12.10 -9.50
C ALA A 37 -7.22 13.44 -8.86
N ARG A 38 -6.51 14.32 -9.60
CA ARG A 38 -6.18 15.67 -9.15
C ARG A 38 -7.42 16.52 -8.89
N ASP A 39 -8.39 16.47 -9.81
CA ASP A 39 -9.63 17.24 -9.68
C ASP A 39 -10.49 16.74 -8.53
N PHE A 40 -10.54 15.42 -8.30
CA PHE A 40 -11.25 14.85 -7.17
C PHE A 40 -10.61 15.28 -5.85
N ILE A 41 -9.29 15.15 -5.70
CA ILE A 41 -8.56 15.56 -4.50
C ILE A 41 -8.81 17.05 -4.21
N LYS A 42 -8.68 17.93 -5.22
CA LYS A 42 -8.94 19.36 -5.04
C LYS A 42 -10.35 19.63 -4.49
N ARG A 43 -11.37 18.96 -5.03
CA ARG A 43 -12.75 19.11 -4.55
C ARG A 43 -12.95 18.53 -3.15
N TRP A 44 -12.33 17.41 -2.84
CA TRP A 44 -12.45 16.78 -1.52
C TRP A 44 -11.80 17.62 -0.43
N VAL A 45 -10.66 18.25 -0.72
CA VAL A 45 -10.02 19.24 0.19
C VAL A 45 -10.94 20.44 0.37
N GLN A 46 -11.41 21.05 -0.73
CA GLN A 46 -12.31 22.20 -0.66
C GLN A 46 -13.65 21.90 0.04
N GLY A 47 -14.15 20.68 -0.12
CA GLY A 47 -15.39 20.20 0.52
C GLY A 47 -15.19 19.70 1.95
N GLY A 48 -13.97 19.78 2.52
CA GLY A 48 -13.66 19.33 3.87
C GLY A 48 -13.85 17.82 4.07
N ARG A 49 -13.65 17.02 3.02
CA ARG A 49 -13.76 15.55 3.06
C ARG A 49 -12.45 14.88 3.40
N ILE A 50 -11.34 15.51 3.01
CA ILE A 50 -9.98 15.08 3.30
C ILE A 50 -9.16 16.27 3.78
N ASP A 51 -8.14 15.97 4.57
CA ASP A 51 -7.13 16.94 5.02
C ASP A 51 -5.77 16.55 4.42
N GLU A 52 -4.94 17.54 4.07
CA GLU A 52 -3.55 17.32 3.69
C GLU A 52 -2.75 17.04 4.96
N VAL A 53 -2.16 15.85 5.09
CA VAL A 53 -1.49 15.42 6.32
C VAL A 53 0.02 15.53 6.26
N ARG A 54 0.63 15.38 5.07
CA ARG A 54 2.07 15.54 4.89
C ARG A 54 2.47 15.75 3.44
N ILE A 55 3.68 16.28 3.25
CA ILE A 55 4.34 16.41 1.95
C ILE A 55 5.64 15.61 1.98
N GLU A 56 5.84 14.76 0.99
CA GLU A 56 7.06 13.97 0.82
C GLU A 56 7.67 14.25 -0.56
N GLY A 57 8.66 15.12 -0.59
CA GLY A 57 9.20 15.66 -1.84
C GLY A 57 8.13 16.44 -2.61
N THR A 58 7.73 15.95 -3.79
CA THR A 58 6.64 16.54 -4.60
C THR A 58 5.30 15.87 -4.39
N LEU A 59 5.25 14.82 -3.57
CA LEU A 59 4.05 14.03 -3.33
C LEU A 59 3.31 14.53 -2.09
N ARG A 60 2.03 14.86 -2.26
CA ARG A 60 1.12 15.24 -1.18
C ARG A 60 0.31 14.04 -0.73
N TRP A 61 0.18 13.90 0.57
CA TRP A 61 -0.60 12.84 1.22
C TRP A 61 -1.80 13.44 1.92
N TYR A 62 -2.91 12.74 1.83
CA TYR A 62 -4.20 13.17 2.32
C TYR A 62 -4.80 12.07 3.18
N ALA A 63 -5.51 12.44 4.23
CA ALA A 63 -6.29 11.53 5.06
C ALA A 63 -7.78 11.83 4.93
N PRO A 64 -8.66 10.83 4.87
CA PRO A 64 -10.10 11.02 5.06
C PRO A 64 -10.36 11.70 6.40
N LYS A 65 -11.33 12.61 6.45
CA LYS A 65 -11.63 13.32 7.68
C LYS A 65 -12.14 12.35 8.75
N GLY A 66 -11.45 12.32 9.90
CA GLY A 66 -11.71 11.37 10.97
C GLY A 66 -10.90 10.07 10.89
N ALA A 67 -10.04 9.92 9.92
CA ALA A 67 -9.06 8.82 9.91
C ALA A 67 -8.06 8.99 11.05
N GLU A 68 -7.67 7.87 11.66
CA GLU A 68 -6.59 7.90 12.67
C GLU A 68 -5.27 8.31 12.02
N PRO A 69 -4.51 9.24 12.62
CA PRO A 69 -3.21 9.65 12.08
C PRO A 69 -2.25 8.47 12.00
N VAL A 70 -1.56 8.33 10.88
CA VAL A 70 -0.45 7.37 10.77
C VAL A 70 0.79 8.00 11.36
N ASP A 71 1.28 7.44 12.45
CA ASP A 71 2.55 7.87 13.02
C ASP A 71 3.71 7.27 12.20
N HIS A 72 4.29 8.10 11.34
CA HIS A 72 5.40 7.72 10.48
C HIS A 72 6.76 7.74 11.20
N ASP A 73 6.83 8.38 12.36
CA ASP A 73 8.06 8.54 13.15
C ASP A 73 8.21 7.49 14.23
N LEU A 74 7.16 6.68 14.48
CA LEU A 74 7.28 5.55 15.39
C LEU A 74 8.43 4.64 14.93
N PRO A 75 9.47 4.44 15.76
CA PRO A 75 10.49 3.47 15.43
C PRO A 75 9.83 2.10 15.27
N ALA A 76 10.20 1.39 14.20
CA ALA A 76 9.80 0.00 14.08
C ALA A 76 10.09 -0.72 15.40
N PRO A 77 9.16 -1.53 15.93
CA PRO A 77 9.39 -2.20 17.21
C PRO A 77 10.76 -2.88 17.16
N ALA A 78 11.60 -2.60 18.16
CA ALA A 78 13.03 -2.95 18.19
C ALA A 78 13.29 -4.48 18.03
N LYS A 79 12.25 -5.30 18.06
CA LYS A 79 12.31 -6.76 18.00
C LYS A 79 11.86 -7.35 16.63
N ASP A 80 11.34 -6.55 15.71
CA ASP A 80 10.93 -7.10 14.40
C ASP A 80 12.11 -7.11 13.44
N ARG A 81 12.91 -8.19 13.55
CA ARG A 81 14.04 -8.50 12.67
C ARG A 81 13.66 -9.50 11.58
N SER A 82 12.38 -9.59 11.24
CA SER A 82 11.95 -10.48 10.16
C SER A 82 12.44 -10.00 8.80
N PRO A 83 12.61 -10.91 7.83
CA PRO A 83 12.91 -10.54 6.45
C PRO A 83 11.88 -9.55 5.88
N GLU A 84 10.60 -9.72 6.22
CA GLU A 84 9.50 -8.86 5.80
C GLU A 84 9.64 -7.44 6.36
N ALA A 85 10.01 -7.30 7.63
CA ALA A 85 10.25 -6.00 8.26
C ALA A 85 11.41 -5.25 7.59
N ASN A 86 12.50 -5.96 7.29
CA ASN A 86 13.65 -5.38 6.60
C ASN A 86 13.29 -4.98 5.16
N MET A 87 12.58 -5.82 4.42
CA MET A 87 12.10 -5.51 3.06
C MET A 87 11.17 -4.30 3.06
N TRP A 88 10.24 -4.24 4.00
CA TRP A 88 9.32 -3.10 4.13
C TRP A 88 10.05 -1.80 4.44
N ARG A 89 11.03 -1.85 5.36
CA ARG A 89 11.88 -0.71 5.68
C ARG A 89 12.65 -0.23 4.44
N ALA A 90 13.24 -1.14 3.68
CA ALA A 90 13.94 -0.83 2.43
C ALA A 90 13.01 -0.17 1.41
N MET A 91 11.79 -0.70 1.20
CA MET A 91 10.79 -0.11 0.29
C MET A 91 10.38 1.31 0.69
N ARG A 92 10.29 1.60 1.99
CA ARG A 92 9.96 2.94 2.50
C ARG A 92 11.12 3.93 2.35
N GLN A 93 12.36 3.45 2.45
CA GLN A 93 13.57 4.27 2.30
C GLN A 93 13.90 4.57 0.83
N LEU A 94 13.65 3.61 -0.05
CA LEU A 94 13.84 3.78 -1.50
C LEU A 94 12.73 4.65 -2.06
N ARG A 95 13.00 5.94 -2.20
CA ARG A 95 12.05 6.93 -2.76
C ARG A 95 11.88 6.83 -4.28
N SER A 96 12.59 5.92 -4.93
CA SER A 96 12.58 5.63 -6.36
C SER A 96 11.87 4.32 -6.67
N ASP A 97 11.75 4.00 -7.96
CA ASP A 97 11.31 2.67 -8.39
C ASP A 97 12.39 1.64 -8.07
N PHE A 98 11.97 0.46 -7.65
CA PHE A 98 12.85 -0.63 -7.23
C PHE A 98 12.45 -1.97 -7.85
N SER A 99 13.42 -2.82 -8.08
CA SER A 99 13.22 -4.23 -8.41
C SER A 99 13.24 -5.11 -7.15
N ALA A 100 12.90 -6.38 -7.30
CA ALA A 100 13.04 -7.35 -6.20
C ALA A 100 14.50 -7.55 -5.77
N LEU A 101 15.44 -7.42 -6.70
CA LEU A 101 16.87 -7.49 -6.40
C LEU A 101 17.31 -6.30 -5.53
N ASP A 102 16.92 -5.08 -5.91
CA ASP A 102 17.23 -3.88 -5.11
C ASP A 102 16.71 -4.02 -3.67
N ILE A 103 15.50 -4.60 -3.51
CA ILE A 103 14.94 -4.84 -2.17
C ILE A 103 15.75 -5.91 -1.42
N ALA A 104 16.16 -6.99 -2.06
CA ALA A 104 16.97 -8.03 -1.42
C ALA A 104 18.30 -7.47 -0.92
N GLU A 105 18.97 -6.65 -1.73
CA GLU A 105 20.25 -6.02 -1.38
C GLU A 105 20.11 -5.04 -0.22
N HIS A 106 19.12 -4.13 -0.26
CA HIS A 106 18.91 -3.12 0.77
C HIS A 106 18.30 -3.67 2.07
N ALA A 107 17.59 -4.81 2.00
CA ALA A 107 16.98 -5.44 3.16
C ALA A 107 17.90 -6.42 3.89
N THR A 108 18.95 -6.89 3.23
CA THR A 108 19.92 -7.80 3.85
C THR A 108 20.75 -7.06 4.90
N THR A 109 20.83 -7.66 6.09
CA THR A 109 21.64 -7.19 7.21
C THR A 109 22.54 -8.33 7.70
N PRO A 110 23.57 -8.08 8.52
CA PRO A 110 24.40 -9.15 9.09
C PRO A 110 23.60 -10.23 9.82
N ASP A 111 22.47 -9.84 10.45
CA ASP A 111 21.62 -10.74 11.24
C ASP A 111 20.53 -11.43 10.41
N VAL A 112 20.14 -10.85 9.27
CA VAL A 112 18.99 -11.32 8.45
C VAL A 112 19.34 -11.23 6.97
N ALA A 113 19.58 -12.37 6.36
CA ALA A 113 19.75 -12.44 4.91
C ALA A 113 18.40 -12.47 4.20
N VAL A 114 18.24 -11.65 3.15
CA VAL A 114 17.06 -11.61 2.31
C VAL A 114 17.44 -12.02 0.91
N THR A 115 16.86 -13.10 0.41
CA THR A 115 17.09 -13.57 -0.96
C THR A 115 16.19 -12.83 -1.95
N GLU A 116 16.65 -12.72 -3.22
CA GLU A 116 15.81 -12.16 -4.29
C GLU A 116 14.48 -12.92 -4.45
N VAL A 117 14.48 -14.24 -4.23
CA VAL A 117 13.25 -15.06 -4.31
C VAL A 117 12.25 -14.63 -3.24
N GLN A 118 12.69 -14.40 -2.01
CA GLN A 118 11.84 -13.90 -0.92
C GLN A 118 11.33 -12.49 -1.25
N ALA A 119 12.20 -11.59 -1.69
CA ALA A 119 11.82 -10.24 -2.09
C ALA A 119 10.80 -10.25 -3.24
N ARG A 120 11.01 -11.09 -4.26
CA ARG A 120 10.07 -11.26 -5.38
C ARG A 120 8.71 -11.78 -4.93
N LYS A 121 8.68 -12.75 -4.00
CA LYS A 121 7.44 -13.27 -3.42
C LYS A 121 6.69 -12.18 -2.65
N TYR A 122 7.39 -11.44 -1.80
CA TYR A 122 6.82 -10.36 -1.00
C TYR A 122 6.30 -9.22 -1.87
N CYS A 123 7.08 -8.75 -2.85
CA CYS A 123 6.64 -7.74 -3.83
C CYS A 123 5.37 -8.15 -4.56
N ARG A 124 5.24 -9.42 -5.01
CA ARG A 124 4.02 -9.90 -5.66
C ARG A 124 2.80 -9.87 -4.73
N GLN A 125 2.98 -10.17 -3.47
CA GLN A 125 1.89 -10.17 -2.49
C GLN A 125 1.45 -8.74 -2.17
N LEU A 126 2.39 -7.83 -1.96
CA LEU A 126 2.11 -6.41 -1.76
C LEU A 126 1.49 -5.76 -3.01
N LEU A 127 1.89 -6.18 -4.22
CA LEU A 127 1.26 -5.75 -5.46
C LEU A 127 -0.21 -6.18 -5.54
N LYS A 128 -0.50 -7.46 -5.22
CA LYS A 128 -1.89 -7.97 -5.17
C LYS A 128 -2.74 -7.26 -4.12
N ALA A 129 -2.15 -6.89 -3.00
CA ALA A 129 -2.80 -6.14 -1.93
C ALA A 129 -2.88 -4.62 -2.20
N GLY A 130 -2.33 -4.13 -3.33
CA GLY A 130 -2.40 -2.73 -3.73
C GLY A 130 -1.40 -1.80 -3.04
N TYR A 131 -0.44 -2.32 -2.26
CA TYR A 131 0.63 -1.51 -1.65
C TYR A 131 1.66 -1.04 -2.67
N LEU A 132 1.86 -1.82 -3.72
CA LEU A 132 2.78 -1.51 -4.81
C LEU A 132 2.02 -1.30 -6.12
N ALA A 133 2.62 -0.51 -7.02
CA ALA A 133 2.22 -0.44 -8.43
C ALA A 133 3.40 -0.86 -9.31
N VAL A 134 3.08 -1.48 -10.46
CA VAL A 134 4.10 -1.77 -11.48
C VAL A 134 4.41 -0.48 -12.23
N HIS A 135 5.66 -0.04 -12.17
CA HIS A 135 6.15 1.09 -12.96
C HIS A 135 6.77 0.62 -14.28
N GLN A 136 7.44 -0.52 -14.24
CA GLN A 136 8.02 -1.17 -15.41
C GLN A 136 7.73 -2.66 -15.39
N THR A 137 7.13 -3.17 -16.47
CA THR A 137 6.91 -4.61 -16.62
C THR A 137 8.21 -5.36 -16.91
N ALA A 138 8.31 -6.58 -16.38
CA ALA A 138 9.43 -7.47 -16.69
C ALA A 138 9.39 -7.89 -18.16
N ILE A 139 10.57 -7.99 -18.78
CA ILE A 139 10.76 -8.69 -20.04
C ILE A 139 11.69 -9.87 -19.77
N HIS A 140 11.24 -11.07 -20.11
CA HIS A 140 12.00 -12.29 -19.82
C HIS A 140 13.44 -12.18 -20.31
N ARG A 141 14.39 -12.48 -19.45
CA ARG A 141 15.85 -12.42 -19.70
C ARG A 141 16.42 -11.06 -20.14
N VAL A 142 15.60 -10.00 -20.23
CA VAL A 142 16.05 -8.67 -20.67
C VAL A 142 16.07 -7.68 -19.51
N ARG A 143 14.97 -7.58 -18.77
CA ARG A 143 14.88 -6.64 -17.65
C ARG A 143 13.90 -7.11 -16.57
N PRO A 144 14.18 -6.84 -15.28
CA PRO A 144 13.27 -7.14 -14.19
C PRO A 144 12.08 -6.17 -14.17
N ALA A 145 11.00 -6.57 -13.49
CA ALA A 145 9.95 -5.66 -13.14
C ALA A 145 10.45 -4.60 -12.14
N LYS A 146 9.98 -3.36 -12.28
CA LYS A 146 10.17 -2.31 -11.27
C LYS A 146 8.83 -1.93 -10.66
N TYR A 147 8.85 -1.76 -9.36
CA TYR A 147 7.70 -1.44 -8.53
C TYR A 147 7.90 -0.08 -7.87
N ARG A 148 6.79 0.53 -7.49
CA ARG A 148 6.77 1.73 -6.66
C ARG A 148 5.83 1.53 -5.49
N LEU A 149 6.25 1.95 -4.31
CA LEU A 149 5.40 1.99 -3.13
C LEU A 149 4.34 3.09 -3.30
N VAL A 150 3.05 2.72 -3.25
CA VAL A 150 1.91 3.62 -3.43
C VAL A 150 1.05 3.77 -2.17
N ILE A 151 1.12 2.81 -1.25
CA ILE A 151 0.49 2.87 0.06
C ILE A 151 1.55 2.63 1.12
N ASN A 152 1.79 3.64 1.96
CA ASN A 152 2.68 3.54 3.12
C ASN A 152 1.87 3.68 4.40
N THR A 153 1.63 2.58 5.09
CA THR A 153 0.83 2.50 6.32
C THR A 153 1.64 2.65 7.61
N GLY A 154 2.89 3.11 7.49
CA GLY A 154 3.74 3.31 8.65
C GLY A 154 4.88 2.29 8.77
N PRO A 155 5.59 2.25 9.92
CA PRO A 155 6.84 1.51 10.08
C PRO A 155 6.67 -0.01 10.17
N ARG A 156 5.49 -0.49 10.54
CA ARG A 156 5.24 -1.94 10.66
C ARG A 156 4.99 -2.55 9.30
N ALA A 157 5.68 -3.68 9.03
CA ALA A 157 5.53 -4.40 7.78
C ALA A 157 4.13 -5.03 7.65
N PRO A 158 3.48 -4.97 6.48
CA PRO A 158 2.30 -5.76 6.20
C PRO A 158 2.60 -7.26 6.33
N VAL A 159 1.81 -7.95 7.16
CA VAL A 159 1.97 -9.38 7.42
C VAL A 159 1.03 -10.19 6.53
N ILE A 160 1.58 -11.20 5.88
CA ILE A 160 0.79 -12.10 5.05
C ILE A 160 0.21 -13.20 5.92
N LYS A 161 -1.13 -13.21 6.07
CA LYS A 161 -1.83 -14.25 6.82
C LYS A 161 -2.60 -15.16 5.87
N ARG A 162 -2.61 -16.45 6.17
CA ARG A 162 -3.59 -17.38 5.60
C ARG A 162 -4.82 -17.38 6.50
N VAL A 163 -5.96 -17.08 5.93
CA VAL A 163 -7.24 -17.21 6.63
C VAL A 163 -7.83 -18.55 6.22
N VAL A 164 -8.15 -19.38 7.23
CA VAL A 164 -8.89 -20.64 7.05
C VAL A 164 -10.33 -20.35 7.41
N GLY A 165 -11.27 -20.81 6.60
CA GLY A 165 -12.68 -20.54 6.84
C GLY A 165 -13.57 -21.50 6.05
N VAL A 166 -14.86 -21.38 6.28
CA VAL A 166 -15.91 -22.08 5.56
C VAL A 166 -16.46 -21.15 4.47
N LEU A 167 -16.48 -21.62 3.23
CA LEU A 167 -17.19 -20.95 2.15
C LEU A 167 -18.60 -21.52 2.07
N ASP A 168 -19.61 -20.72 2.42
CA ASP A 168 -21.00 -21.08 2.13
C ASP A 168 -21.25 -20.83 0.64
N GLN A 169 -21.41 -21.92 -0.10
CA GLN A 169 -21.62 -21.87 -1.55
C GLN A 169 -23.02 -21.37 -1.94
N ASN A 170 -23.97 -21.34 -1.01
CA ASN A 170 -25.32 -20.86 -1.32
C ASN A 170 -25.39 -19.34 -1.23
N GLU A 171 -24.64 -18.74 -0.29
CA GLU A 171 -24.60 -17.31 -0.05
C GLU A 171 -23.35 -16.63 -0.68
N ASP A 172 -22.43 -17.43 -1.24
CA ASP A 172 -21.09 -16.99 -1.73
C ASP A 172 -20.33 -16.18 -0.66
N LYS A 173 -20.45 -16.63 0.60
CA LYS A 173 -19.93 -15.93 1.77
C LYS A 173 -18.83 -16.73 2.45
N PHE A 174 -17.66 -16.11 2.59
CA PHE A 174 -16.56 -16.70 3.34
C PHE A 174 -16.63 -16.30 4.82
N LEU A 175 -16.73 -17.32 5.69
CA LEU A 175 -16.76 -17.17 7.15
C LEU A 175 -15.38 -17.60 7.70
N PRO A 176 -14.54 -16.66 8.16
CA PRO A 176 -13.26 -17.02 8.74
C PRO A 176 -13.48 -17.80 10.05
N LEU A 177 -12.70 -18.87 10.23
CA LEU A 177 -12.62 -19.58 11.51
C LEU A 177 -11.66 -18.80 12.41
N ASP A 178 -12.15 -18.44 13.60
CA ASP A 178 -11.33 -17.80 14.61
C ASP A 178 -10.41 -18.87 15.25
N PRO A 179 -9.07 -18.74 15.21
CA PRO A 179 -8.15 -19.74 15.75
C PRO A 179 -8.20 -19.87 17.28
N GLY A 180 -9.05 -19.11 17.96
CA GLY A 180 -9.16 -19.04 19.42
C GLY A 180 -10.35 -19.73 20.07
N VAL A 181 -11.24 -20.39 19.30
CA VAL A 181 -12.38 -21.14 19.86
C VAL A 181 -12.11 -22.65 19.74
N SER A 182 -11.49 -23.20 20.75
CA SER A 182 -11.41 -24.66 21.02
C SER A 182 -12.28 -24.98 22.20
#